data_0b9b4ede905f391ff2e60ed1ffeee220
#
_entry.id   0b9b4ede905f391ff2e60ed1ffeee220
#
_cell.length_a   1.000
_cell.length_b   1.000
_cell.length_c   1.000
_cell.angle_alpha   90.00
_cell.angle_beta   90.00
_cell.angle_gamma   90.00
#
_symmetry.space_group_name_H-M   'P 1'
#
loop_
_entity.id
_entity.type
_entity.pdbx_description
1 polymer ?
#
loop_
_entity_poly.entity_id
_entity_poly.type
_entity_poly.pdbx_seq_one_letter_code
_entity_poly.pdbx_strand_id
1 'polypeptide(L)'
;MKKVTAWERVEIARSPNRKTSLDYIDEIFDEFIELHGDRMGYDDKSIVCGIARIGNQSFTIIAEQKGRNTKENIERNFGMPNPESYRKAIRFMKQAEKFRRPVITFIDTKGAYPGIEAEEKGQGEAIASSMLEMAGLKVPIISIVIGEGSSGGALAIGVGNRVFMLENAIYSILSPEGYASILWKDSSKAKEAAEKMKLTAYDLYDLKVIDKIIEESDEAANTLKCEICKAIDELLQLSDEELVKDRYAKFRNIGEYKKV
;
A
#
# COMPACT_ATOMS: atom_id res chain seq x y z
N MET A 1 21.20 -22.00 0.31
CA MET A 1 19.86 -21.78 -0.30
C MET A 1 20.04 -20.99 -1.59
N LYS A 2 19.33 -21.30 -2.68
CA LYS A 2 19.36 -20.51 -3.92
C LYS A 2 18.71 -19.14 -3.62
N LYS A 3 19.37 -18.05 -3.93
CA LYS A 3 18.85 -16.69 -3.71
C LYS A 3 17.64 -16.49 -4.66
N VAL A 4 16.48 -16.13 -4.11
CA VAL A 4 15.27 -15.84 -4.90
C VAL A 4 15.54 -14.58 -5.73
N THR A 5 15.33 -14.65 -7.05
CA THR A 5 15.55 -13.55 -7.99
C THR A 5 14.44 -12.50 -7.90
N ALA A 6 14.68 -11.30 -8.43
CA ALA A 6 13.65 -10.27 -8.48
C ALA A 6 12.43 -10.72 -9.29
N TRP A 7 12.65 -11.44 -10.40
CA TRP A 7 11.55 -11.97 -11.20
C TRP A 7 10.75 -13.05 -10.46
N GLU A 8 11.39 -13.98 -9.75
CA GLU A 8 10.69 -14.98 -8.94
C GLU A 8 9.81 -14.29 -7.87
N ARG A 9 10.26 -13.16 -7.27
CA ARG A 9 9.42 -12.37 -6.35
C ARG A 9 8.24 -11.72 -7.06
N VAL A 10 8.40 -11.24 -8.28
CA VAL A 10 7.28 -10.74 -9.10
C VAL A 10 6.23 -11.84 -9.32
N GLU A 11 6.66 -13.06 -9.64
CA GLU A 11 5.77 -14.20 -9.84
C GLU A 11 5.06 -14.59 -8.53
N ILE A 12 5.76 -14.57 -7.40
CA ILE A 12 5.17 -14.83 -6.07
C ILE A 12 4.15 -13.74 -5.71
N ALA A 13 4.49 -12.45 -5.88
CA ALA A 13 3.59 -11.32 -5.60
C ALA A 13 2.28 -11.40 -6.40
N ARG A 14 2.35 -11.97 -7.61
CA ARG A 14 1.21 -12.14 -8.53
C ARG A 14 0.47 -13.46 -8.38
N SER A 15 0.94 -14.34 -7.50
CA SER A 15 0.33 -15.66 -7.32
C SER A 15 -1.15 -15.54 -6.91
N PRO A 16 -2.07 -16.26 -7.56
CA PRO A 16 -3.48 -16.25 -7.19
C PRO A 16 -3.76 -16.84 -5.80
N ASN A 17 -2.81 -17.61 -5.26
CA ASN A 17 -2.91 -18.21 -3.93
C ASN A 17 -2.33 -17.32 -2.83
N ARG A 18 -1.83 -16.12 -3.18
CA ARG A 18 -1.29 -15.17 -2.21
C ARG A 18 -2.41 -14.63 -1.33
N LYS A 19 -2.15 -14.49 -0.03
CA LYS A 19 -3.06 -13.83 0.91
C LYS A 19 -3.35 -12.40 0.44
N THR A 20 -4.61 -12.02 0.52
CA THR A 20 -5.10 -10.68 0.19
C THR A 20 -5.20 -9.80 1.43
N SER A 21 -5.52 -8.53 1.27
CA SER A 21 -5.69 -7.61 2.40
C SER A 21 -6.73 -8.08 3.41
N LEU A 22 -7.86 -8.64 2.94
CA LEU A 22 -8.90 -9.16 3.84
C LEU A 22 -8.42 -10.37 4.65
N ASP A 23 -7.53 -11.21 4.10
CA ASP A 23 -6.94 -12.32 4.85
C ASP A 23 -6.05 -11.81 5.99
N TYR A 24 -5.21 -10.80 5.72
CA TYR A 24 -4.39 -10.17 6.77
C TYR A 24 -5.23 -9.41 7.80
N ILE A 25 -6.32 -8.75 7.39
CA ILE A 25 -7.23 -8.08 8.32
C ILE A 25 -7.85 -9.09 9.28
N ASP A 26 -8.33 -10.23 8.77
CA ASP A 26 -8.96 -11.29 9.57
C ASP A 26 -7.97 -11.95 10.56
N GLU A 27 -6.70 -12.14 10.14
CA GLU A 27 -5.68 -12.77 10.97
C GLU A 27 -5.06 -11.82 12.03
N ILE A 28 -5.00 -10.52 11.74
CA ILE A 28 -4.32 -9.53 12.58
C ILE A 28 -5.26 -8.90 13.60
N PHE A 29 -6.49 -8.56 13.19
CA PHE A 29 -7.39 -7.78 14.03
C PHE A 29 -8.45 -8.65 14.70
N ASP A 30 -8.81 -8.30 15.93
CA ASP A 30 -9.82 -9.04 16.71
C ASP A 30 -11.23 -8.82 16.17
N GLU A 31 -11.47 -7.66 15.56
CA GLU A 31 -12.74 -7.26 14.93
C GLU A 31 -12.45 -6.33 13.75
N PHE A 32 -13.28 -6.42 12.71
CA PHE A 32 -13.27 -5.49 11.60
C PHE A 32 -14.70 -5.20 11.14
N ILE A 33 -15.01 -3.92 10.98
CA ILE A 33 -16.32 -3.44 10.47
C ILE A 33 -16.02 -2.68 9.17
N GLU A 34 -16.38 -3.27 8.03
CA GLU A 34 -16.29 -2.61 6.74
C GLU A 34 -17.34 -1.50 6.62
N LEU A 35 -16.93 -0.36 6.10
CA LEU A 35 -17.77 0.81 5.85
C LEU A 35 -17.60 1.30 4.42
N HIS A 36 -18.68 1.73 3.80
CA HIS A 36 -18.80 1.95 2.37
C HIS A 36 -19.02 3.39 1.94
N GLY A 37 -18.77 3.67 0.65
CA GLY A 37 -19.16 4.87 -0.06
C GLY A 37 -18.21 6.04 0.06
N ASP A 38 -18.06 6.78 -1.03
CA ASP A 38 -17.22 7.99 -1.15
C ASP A 38 -17.96 9.27 -0.70
N ARG A 39 -19.26 9.20 -0.39
CA ARG A 39 -20.19 10.31 -0.12
C ARG A 39 -20.52 11.17 -1.35
N MET A 40 -20.17 10.71 -2.54
CA MET A 40 -20.57 11.32 -3.82
C MET A 40 -21.49 10.42 -4.65
N GLY A 41 -21.95 9.30 -4.05
CA GLY A 41 -22.88 8.38 -4.67
C GLY A 41 -22.26 7.09 -5.22
N TYR A 42 -20.96 6.89 -5.00
CA TYR A 42 -20.24 5.73 -5.53
C TYR A 42 -19.56 4.91 -4.42
N ASP A 43 -19.31 3.65 -4.71
CA ASP A 43 -18.51 2.74 -3.87
C ASP A 43 -17.76 1.73 -4.75
N ASP A 44 -16.46 1.88 -4.84
CA ASP A 44 -15.58 0.94 -5.53
C ASP A 44 -15.01 -0.07 -4.52
N LYS A 45 -15.17 -1.35 -4.82
CA LYS A 45 -14.76 -2.49 -3.99
C LYS A 45 -13.26 -2.80 -4.05
N SER A 46 -12.50 -2.11 -4.92
CA SER A 46 -11.06 -2.31 -5.04
C SER A 46 -10.26 -1.74 -3.86
N ILE A 47 -10.83 -0.80 -3.10
CA ILE A 47 -10.34 -0.42 -1.78
C ILE A 47 -11.42 -0.74 -0.74
N VAL A 48 -11.05 -1.53 0.26
CA VAL A 48 -11.84 -1.81 1.46
C VAL A 48 -11.45 -0.80 2.53
N CYS A 49 -12.42 -0.19 3.16
CA CYS A 49 -12.21 0.75 4.27
C CYS A 49 -13.07 0.36 5.47
N GLY A 50 -12.56 0.56 6.68
CA GLY A 50 -13.32 0.24 7.87
C GLY A 50 -12.63 0.61 9.17
N ILE A 51 -13.20 0.12 10.25
CA ILE A 51 -12.66 0.25 11.61
C ILE A 51 -12.33 -1.15 12.10
N ALA A 52 -11.11 -1.32 12.59
CA ALA A 52 -10.63 -2.57 13.19
C ALA A 52 -10.17 -2.35 14.63
N ARG A 53 -10.00 -3.45 15.37
CA ARG A 53 -9.57 -3.41 16.77
C ARG A 53 -8.50 -4.47 17.05
N ILE A 54 -7.49 -4.08 17.82
CA ILE A 54 -6.55 -5.00 18.49
C ILE A 54 -6.59 -4.66 19.99
N GLY A 55 -7.06 -5.57 20.82
CA GLY A 55 -7.26 -5.31 22.24
C GLY A 55 -8.18 -4.10 22.46
N ASN A 56 -7.69 -3.07 23.11
CA ASN A 56 -8.45 -1.82 23.35
C ASN A 56 -8.15 -0.72 22.34
N GLN A 57 -7.23 -0.93 21.40
CA GLN A 57 -6.85 0.07 20.40
C GLN A 57 -7.68 -0.09 19.13
N SER A 58 -8.37 0.97 18.72
CA SER A 58 -9.08 1.04 17.44
C SER A 58 -8.20 1.62 16.36
N PHE A 59 -8.34 1.10 15.15
CA PHE A 59 -7.61 1.49 13.95
C PHE A 59 -8.57 1.84 12.82
N THR A 60 -8.17 2.72 11.94
CA THR A 60 -8.79 2.89 10.63
C THR A 60 -8.00 2.07 9.61
N ILE A 61 -8.69 1.23 8.87
CA ILE A 61 -8.13 0.38 7.82
C ILE A 61 -8.49 0.96 6.46
N ILE A 62 -7.50 1.00 5.57
CA ILE A 62 -7.65 1.35 4.15
C ILE A 62 -6.82 0.32 3.36
N ALA A 63 -7.47 -0.52 2.58
CA ALA A 63 -6.82 -1.71 2.02
C ALA A 63 -7.18 -1.92 0.56
N GLU A 64 -6.19 -1.96 -0.32
CA GLU A 64 -6.37 -2.41 -1.69
C GLU A 64 -6.65 -3.90 -1.69
N GLN A 65 -7.69 -4.31 -2.41
CA GLN A 65 -8.19 -5.68 -2.39
C GLN A 65 -8.36 -6.24 -3.80
N LYS A 66 -7.65 -7.32 -4.07
CA LYS A 66 -7.84 -8.15 -5.26
C LYS A 66 -8.93 -9.21 -5.02
N GLY A 67 -9.53 -9.71 -6.09
CA GLY A 67 -10.42 -10.87 -5.99
C GLY A 67 -9.65 -12.19 -5.94
N ARG A 68 -10.27 -13.21 -5.36
CA ARG A 68 -9.74 -14.59 -5.28
C ARG A 68 -10.15 -15.46 -6.47
N ASN A 69 -11.11 -15.01 -7.25
CA ASN A 69 -11.64 -15.68 -8.44
C ASN A 69 -12.03 -14.64 -9.50
N THR A 70 -12.38 -15.11 -10.70
CA THR A 70 -12.69 -14.23 -11.83
C THR A 70 -13.84 -13.27 -11.53
N LYS A 71 -14.90 -13.72 -10.84
CA LYS A 71 -16.06 -12.88 -10.50
C LYS A 71 -15.65 -11.76 -9.54
N GLU A 72 -14.96 -12.11 -8.45
CA GLU A 72 -14.47 -11.13 -7.48
C GLU A 72 -13.46 -10.16 -8.11
N ASN A 73 -12.59 -10.65 -9.00
CA ASN A 73 -11.64 -9.78 -9.71
C ASN A 73 -12.35 -8.74 -10.57
N ILE A 74 -13.43 -9.12 -11.27
CA ILE A 74 -14.24 -8.17 -12.03
C ILE A 74 -14.89 -7.14 -11.09
N GLU A 75 -15.50 -7.59 -9.98
CA GLU A 75 -16.15 -6.72 -9.00
C GLU A 75 -15.17 -5.74 -8.31
N ARG A 76 -13.89 -6.08 -8.23
CA ARG A 76 -12.82 -5.30 -7.61
C ARG A 76 -11.87 -4.65 -8.63
N ASN A 77 -12.30 -4.53 -9.88
CA ASN A 77 -11.51 -3.96 -10.97
C ASN A 77 -10.09 -4.55 -11.06
N PHE A 78 -9.95 -5.86 -10.80
CA PHE A 78 -8.66 -6.56 -10.76
C PHE A 78 -7.65 -5.96 -9.76
N GLY A 79 -8.14 -5.35 -8.69
CA GLY A 79 -7.33 -4.64 -7.70
C GLY A 79 -6.80 -3.28 -8.19
N MET A 80 -7.40 -2.71 -9.22
CA MET A 80 -7.06 -1.39 -9.74
C MET A 80 -8.12 -0.37 -9.31
N PRO A 81 -7.83 0.54 -8.36
CA PRO A 81 -8.81 1.46 -7.83
C PRO A 81 -9.23 2.56 -8.81
N ASN A 82 -10.53 2.84 -8.84
CA ASN A 82 -11.12 4.01 -9.47
C ASN A 82 -11.02 5.26 -8.57
N PRO A 83 -11.30 6.47 -9.08
CA PRO A 83 -11.24 7.72 -8.30
C PRO A 83 -12.08 7.70 -7.02
N GLU A 84 -13.26 7.06 -7.05
CA GLU A 84 -14.13 6.91 -5.90
C GLU A 84 -13.51 6.11 -4.75
N SER A 85 -12.61 5.18 -5.04
CA SER A 85 -11.84 4.46 -4.03
C SER A 85 -10.91 5.39 -3.25
N TYR A 86 -10.19 6.26 -3.93
CA TYR A 86 -9.29 7.23 -3.28
C TYR A 86 -10.08 8.30 -2.52
N ARG A 87 -11.24 8.76 -3.04
CA ARG A 87 -12.14 9.65 -2.30
C ARG A 87 -12.70 8.98 -1.04
N LYS A 88 -13.04 7.68 -1.13
CA LYS A 88 -13.41 6.88 0.04
C LYS A 88 -12.25 6.83 1.05
N ALA A 89 -11.03 6.54 0.61
CA ALA A 89 -9.83 6.54 1.46
C ALA A 89 -9.64 7.89 2.18
N ILE A 90 -9.70 9.01 1.47
CA ILE A 90 -9.62 10.37 2.03
C ILE A 90 -10.67 10.58 3.12
N ARG A 91 -11.91 10.17 2.89
CA ARG A 91 -12.98 10.26 3.88
C ARG A 91 -12.63 9.52 5.17
N PHE A 92 -12.05 8.32 5.05
CA PHE A 92 -11.62 7.53 6.21
C PHE A 92 -10.39 8.12 6.90
N MET A 93 -9.46 8.71 6.17
CA MET A 93 -8.32 9.44 6.72
C MET A 93 -8.79 10.61 7.59
N LYS A 94 -9.71 11.44 7.10
CA LYS A 94 -10.32 12.55 7.86
C LYS A 94 -11.08 12.08 9.09
N GLN A 95 -11.78 10.95 8.97
CA GLN A 95 -12.47 10.34 10.12
C GLN A 95 -11.46 9.80 11.15
N ALA A 96 -10.36 9.19 10.69
CA ALA A 96 -9.29 8.72 11.56
C ALA A 96 -8.69 9.86 12.38
N GLU A 97 -8.36 10.97 11.75
CA GLU A 97 -7.86 12.16 12.44
C GLU A 97 -8.86 12.70 13.47
N LYS A 98 -10.13 12.88 13.06
CA LYS A 98 -11.18 13.38 13.96
C LYS A 98 -11.35 12.54 15.22
N PHE A 99 -11.22 11.22 15.11
CA PHE A 99 -11.40 10.28 16.22
C PHE A 99 -10.08 9.75 16.81
N ARG A 100 -8.95 10.34 16.41
CA ARG A 100 -7.61 10.00 16.92
C ARG A 100 -7.26 8.52 16.76
N ARG A 101 -7.69 7.89 15.66
CA ARG A 101 -7.38 6.49 15.34
C ARG A 101 -6.15 6.42 14.44
N PRO A 102 -5.14 5.60 14.78
CA PRO A 102 -4.08 5.26 13.83
C PRO A 102 -4.65 4.68 12.53
N VAL A 103 -3.96 4.93 11.43
CA VAL A 103 -4.32 4.42 10.10
C VAL A 103 -3.36 3.30 9.72
N ILE A 104 -3.91 2.17 9.30
CA ILE A 104 -3.14 1.07 8.70
C ILE A 104 -3.60 0.95 7.25
N THR A 105 -2.64 0.98 6.32
CA THR A 105 -2.95 0.75 4.91
C THR A 105 -2.30 -0.55 4.42
N PHE A 106 -3.06 -1.34 3.66
CA PHE A 106 -2.55 -2.52 2.95
C PHE A 106 -2.53 -2.24 1.46
N ILE A 107 -1.38 -2.44 0.84
CA ILE A 107 -1.11 -2.10 -0.56
C ILE A 107 -0.95 -3.38 -1.36
N ASP A 108 -1.85 -3.59 -2.31
CA ASP A 108 -1.81 -4.68 -3.29
C ASP A 108 -2.55 -4.31 -4.57
N THR A 109 -1.92 -3.52 -5.42
CA THR A 109 -2.48 -3.05 -6.69
C THR A 109 -1.47 -3.10 -7.83
N LYS A 110 -1.96 -3.39 -9.01
CA LYS A 110 -1.20 -3.23 -10.28
C LYS A 110 -1.07 -1.76 -10.71
N GLY A 111 -1.74 -0.85 -10.01
CA GLY A 111 -1.85 0.57 -10.29
C GLY A 111 -3.31 1.04 -10.29
N ALA A 112 -3.51 2.33 -10.41
CA ALA A 112 -4.84 2.91 -10.55
C ALA A 112 -5.52 2.46 -11.86
N TYR A 113 -6.85 2.37 -11.88
CA TYR A 113 -7.59 1.95 -13.06
C TYR A 113 -7.36 2.94 -14.24
N PRO A 114 -6.89 2.47 -15.42
CA PRO A 114 -6.46 3.33 -16.52
C PRO A 114 -7.56 3.61 -17.55
N GLY A 115 -8.83 3.39 -17.20
CA GLY A 115 -9.95 3.55 -18.12
C GLY A 115 -10.33 5.01 -18.33
N ILE A 116 -10.93 5.32 -19.50
CA ILE A 116 -11.43 6.65 -19.86
C ILE A 116 -12.41 7.17 -18.80
N GLU A 117 -13.29 6.31 -18.30
CA GLU A 117 -14.26 6.67 -17.26
C GLU A 117 -13.59 7.10 -15.93
N ALA A 118 -12.43 6.55 -15.61
CA ALA A 118 -11.67 6.97 -14.44
C ALA A 118 -11.03 8.34 -14.66
N GLU A 119 -10.51 8.60 -15.85
CA GLU A 119 -9.96 9.91 -16.21
C GLU A 119 -11.04 11.00 -16.19
N GLU A 120 -12.23 10.74 -16.76
CA GLU A 120 -13.38 11.64 -16.72
C GLU A 120 -13.84 11.95 -15.29
N LYS A 121 -13.69 11.02 -14.36
CA LYS A 121 -14.00 11.17 -12.93
C LYS A 121 -12.85 11.76 -12.09
N GLY A 122 -11.73 12.15 -12.72
CA GLY A 122 -10.61 12.81 -12.07
C GLY A 122 -9.65 11.85 -11.35
N GLN A 123 -9.18 10.79 -12.02
CA GLN A 123 -8.26 9.80 -11.44
C GLN A 123 -6.99 10.44 -10.88
N GLY A 124 -6.33 11.29 -11.66
CA GLY A 124 -5.09 11.94 -11.23
C GLY A 124 -5.31 12.87 -10.03
N GLU A 125 -6.41 13.62 -10.02
CA GLU A 125 -6.79 14.50 -8.90
C GLU A 125 -7.06 13.70 -7.63
N ALA A 126 -7.82 12.60 -7.73
CA ALA A 126 -8.16 11.76 -6.57
C ALA A 126 -6.91 11.12 -5.94
N ILE A 127 -5.94 10.67 -6.75
CA ILE A 127 -4.65 10.17 -6.30
C ILE A 127 -3.85 11.26 -5.58
N ALA A 128 -3.69 12.42 -6.24
CA ALA A 128 -2.91 13.54 -5.70
C ALA A 128 -3.51 14.06 -4.38
N SER A 129 -4.84 14.21 -4.33
CA SER A 129 -5.56 14.61 -3.11
C SER A 129 -5.40 13.59 -1.98
N SER A 130 -5.41 12.30 -2.28
CA SER A 130 -5.19 11.24 -1.29
C SER A 130 -3.78 11.33 -0.68
N MET A 131 -2.76 11.50 -1.52
CA MET A 131 -1.37 11.68 -1.07
C MET A 131 -1.22 12.94 -0.19
N LEU A 132 -1.81 14.05 -0.62
CA LEU A 132 -1.74 15.31 0.11
C LEU A 132 -2.43 15.23 1.48
N GLU A 133 -3.63 14.65 1.53
CA GLU A 133 -4.35 14.41 2.79
C GLU A 133 -3.52 13.54 3.72
N MET A 134 -3.02 12.40 3.21
CA MET A 134 -2.23 11.45 3.99
C MET A 134 -0.95 12.08 4.54
N ALA A 135 -0.27 12.93 3.75
CA ALA A 135 0.93 13.63 4.17
C ALA A 135 0.69 14.56 5.37
N GLY A 136 -0.50 15.18 5.45
CA GLY A 136 -0.87 16.14 6.50
C GLY A 136 -1.52 15.55 7.74
N LEU A 137 -1.91 14.26 7.75
CA LEU A 137 -2.65 13.64 8.85
C LEU A 137 -1.91 13.69 10.18
N LYS A 138 -2.61 14.05 11.24
CA LYS A 138 -2.11 14.19 12.61
C LYS A 138 -2.33 12.94 13.47
N VAL A 139 -2.32 11.79 12.84
CA VAL A 139 -2.39 10.47 13.48
C VAL A 139 -1.29 9.57 12.92
N PRO A 140 -0.85 8.54 13.69
CA PRO A 140 0.09 7.54 13.18
C PRO A 140 -0.42 6.85 11.92
N ILE A 141 0.46 6.62 10.96
CA ILE A 141 0.15 5.89 9.72
C ILE A 141 1.21 4.82 9.48
N ILE A 142 0.79 3.58 9.30
CA ILE A 142 1.64 2.49 8.84
C ILE A 142 1.12 2.01 7.49
N SER A 143 1.96 2.03 6.47
CA SER A 143 1.66 1.49 5.14
C SER A 143 2.37 0.15 4.95
N ILE A 144 1.65 -0.85 4.43
CA ILE A 144 2.14 -2.23 4.34
C ILE A 144 1.95 -2.73 2.92
N VAL A 145 3.06 -2.98 2.21
CA VAL A 145 3.02 -3.57 0.87
C VAL A 145 2.98 -5.08 1.01
N ILE A 146 1.85 -5.68 0.65
CA ILE A 146 1.61 -7.12 0.82
C ILE A 146 1.72 -7.94 -0.47
N GLY A 147 1.64 -7.29 -1.62
CA GLY A 147 1.69 -7.92 -2.93
C GLY A 147 2.37 -7.02 -3.95
N GLU A 148 1.62 -6.59 -4.97
CA GLU A 148 2.11 -5.59 -5.92
C GLU A 148 1.80 -4.18 -5.40
N GLY A 149 2.81 -3.33 -5.25
CA GLY A 149 2.65 -1.91 -5.03
C GLY A 149 3.07 -1.16 -6.29
N SER A 150 2.13 -0.72 -7.12
CA SER A 150 2.46 -0.11 -8.40
C SER A 150 1.98 1.33 -8.52
N SER A 151 2.94 2.21 -8.90
CA SER A 151 2.69 3.58 -9.37
C SER A 151 1.91 4.46 -8.38
N GLY A 152 1.20 5.46 -8.91
CA GLY A 152 0.35 6.36 -8.12
C GLY A 152 -0.78 5.66 -7.39
N GLY A 153 -1.25 4.51 -7.90
CA GLY A 153 -2.27 3.71 -7.22
C GLY A 153 -1.84 3.28 -5.83
N ALA A 154 -0.67 2.69 -5.72
CA ALA A 154 -0.09 2.29 -4.45
C ALA A 154 0.33 3.50 -3.59
N LEU A 155 0.91 4.54 -4.21
CA LEU A 155 1.40 5.71 -3.50
C LEU A 155 0.27 6.54 -2.88
N ALA A 156 -0.93 6.53 -3.50
CA ALA A 156 -2.11 7.24 -3.00
C ALA A 156 -2.49 6.87 -1.55
N ILE A 157 -2.13 5.66 -1.10
CA ILE A 157 -2.31 5.20 0.27
C ILE A 157 -0.99 4.73 0.93
N GLY A 158 0.15 5.09 0.31
CA GLY A 158 1.49 4.65 0.72
C GLY A 158 2.30 5.65 1.54
N VAL A 159 1.75 6.84 1.85
CA VAL A 159 2.47 7.93 2.52
C VAL A 159 2.39 7.76 4.04
N GLY A 160 3.02 6.72 4.59
CA GLY A 160 3.01 6.39 6.03
C GLY A 160 4.22 6.92 6.81
N ASN A 161 4.07 7.04 8.13
CA ASN A 161 5.21 7.26 9.05
C ASN A 161 6.16 6.06 9.02
N ARG A 162 5.60 4.87 8.88
CA ARG A 162 6.35 3.63 8.67
C ARG A 162 5.81 2.93 7.43
N VAL A 163 6.71 2.38 6.64
CA VAL A 163 6.39 1.58 5.46
C VAL A 163 6.99 0.19 5.65
N PHE A 164 6.14 -0.80 5.82
CA PHE A 164 6.54 -2.20 5.91
C PHE A 164 6.29 -2.89 4.56
N MET A 165 7.00 -3.95 4.30
CA MET A 165 6.85 -4.70 3.07
C MET A 165 7.05 -6.19 3.34
N LEU A 166 6.16 -7.02 2.81
CA LEU A 166 6.35 -8.45 2.85
C LEU A 166 7.54 -8.86 1.98
N GLU A 167 8.23 -9.90 2.38
CA GLU A 167 9.49 -10.34 1.77
C GLU A 167 9.43 -10.54 0.26
N ASN A 168 8.33 -11.11 -0.24
CA ASN A 168 8.12 -11.37 -1.67
C ASN A 168 7.16 -10.39 -2.34
N ALA A 169 6.78 -9.32 -1.66
CA ALA A 169 6.09 -8.21 -2.30
C ALA A 169 7.04 -7.43 -3.22
N ILE A 170 6.47 -6.65 -4.14
CA ILE A 170 7.20 -5.74 -5.03
C ILE A 170 6.60 -4.34 -4.93
N TYR A 171 7.45 -3.32 -5.04
CA TYR A 171 7.01 -1.93 -5.03
C TYR A 171 7.77 -1.13 -6.09
N SER A 172 7.06 -0.58 -7.07
CA SER A 172 7.68 0.06 -8.22
C SER A 172 6.76 1.08 -8.90
N ILE A 173 7.36 1.92 -9.75
CA ILE A 173 6.62 2.94 -10.51
C ILE A 173 5.78 2.34 -11.66
N LEU A 174 6.18 1.19 -12.20
CA LEU A 174 5.50 0.49 -13.29
C LEU A 174 5.88 -0.99 -13.28
N SER A 175 5.17 -1.80 -14.07
CA SER A 175 5.49 -3.22 -14.19
C SER A 175 6.83 -3.46 -14.92
N PRO A 176 7.52 -4.58 -14.66
CA PRO A 176 8.73 -4.95 -15.41
C PRO A 176 8.51 -5.04 -16.93
N GLU A 177 7.34 -5.50 -17.36
CA GLU A 177 6.93 -5.54 -18.77
C GLU A 177 6.84 -4.13 -19.36
N GLY A 178 6.22 -3.20 -18.62
CA GLY A 178 6.12 -1.79 -18.99
C GLY A 178 7.50 -1.13 -19.09
N TYR A 179 8.35 -1.37 -18.09
CA TYR A 179 9.74 -0.88 -18.09
C TYR A 179 10.52 -1.37 -19.31
N ALA A 180 10.47 -2.68 -19.60
CA ALA A 180 11.14 -3.27 -20.75
C ALA A 180 10.61 -2.72 -22.08
N SER A 181 9.30 -2.53 -22.19
CA SER A 181 8.65 -1.94 -23.37
C SER A 181 9.09 -0.50 -23.61
N ILE A 182 9.17 0.31 -22.58
CA ILE A 182 9.55 1.73 -22.70
C ILE A 182 11.04 1.86 -23.06
N LEU A 183 11.93 1.20 -22.34
CA LEU A 183 13.37 1.39 -22.49
C LEU A 183 13.97 0.58 -23.64
N TRP A 184 13.47 -0.64 -23.87
CA TRP A 184 14.08 -1.56 -24.85
C TRP A 184 13.17 -1.89 -26.02
N LYS A 185 11.95 -1.37 -26.03
CA LYS A 185 10.93 -1.69 -27.03
C LYS A 185 10.61 -3.19 -27.14
N ASP A 186 10.83 -3.93 -26.05
CA ASP A 186 10.71 -5.39 -26.02
C ASP A 186 10.22 -5.86 -24.62
N SER A 187 8.91 -6.13 -24.50
CA SER A 187 8.30 -6.61 -23.26
C SER A 187 8.77 -8.01 -22.81
N SER A 188 9.34 -8.80 -23.73
CA SER A 188 9.86 -10.15 -23.40
C SER A 188 11.05 -10.10 -22.45
N LYS A 189 11.69 -8.93 -22.30
CA LYS A 189 12.81 -8.69 -21.39
C LYS A 189 12.38 -8.32 -19.96
N ALA A 190 11.13 -8.58 -19.57
CA ALA A 190 10.59 -8.27 -18.25
C ALA A 190 11.44 -8.86 -17.10
N LYS A 191 12.01 -10.05 -17.26
CA LYS A 191 12.91 -10.66 -16.25
C LYS A 191 14.17 -9.83 -16.01
N GLU A 192 14.81 -9.38 -17.10
CA GLU A 192 15.99 -8.51 -17.00
C GLU A 192 15.60 -7.13 -16.43
N ALA A 193 14.42 -6.63 -16.78
CA ALA A 193 13.89 -5.39 -16.24
C ALA A 193 13.71 -5.47 -14.73
N ALA A 194 13.09 -6.54 -14.21
CA ALA A 194 12.87 -6.74 -12.77
C ALA A 194 14.17 -6.65 -11.96
N GLU A 195 15.26 -7.24 -12.45
CA GLU A 195 16.58 -7.17 -11.78
C GLU A 195 17.15 -5.74 -11.75
N LYS A 196 16.87 -4.93 -12.78
CA LYS A 196 17.38 -3.55 -12.88
C LYS A 196 16.55 -2.53 -12.11
N MET A 197 15.26 -2.80 -11.93
CA MET A 197 14.31 -1.86 -11.34
C MET A 197 14.46 -1.65 -9.84
N LYS A 198 15.18 -2.53 -9.14
CA LYS A 198 15.33 -2.42 -7.67
C LYS A 198 13.98 -2.40 -6.93
N LEU A 199 13.07 -3.31 -7.30
CA LEU A 199 11.68 -3.33 -6.85
C LEU A 199 11.40 -4.29 -5.67
N THR A 200 12.41 -5.05 -5.22
CA THR A 200 12.23 -6.03 -4.15
C THR A 200 12.29 -5.38 -2.77
N ALA A 201 11.74 -6.05 -1.77
CA ALA A 201 11.79 -5.58 -0.38
C ALA A 201 13.23 -5.31 0.09
N TYR A 202 14.17 -6.15 -0.29
CA TYR A 202 15.59 -5.99 0.07
C TYR A 202 16.23 -4.78 -0.59
N ASP A 203 16.00 -4.58 -1.90
CA ASP A 203 16.48 -3.39 -2.60
C ASP A 203 15.93 -2.09 -1.97
N LEU A 204 14.64 -2.07 -1.65
CA LEU A 204 13.96 -0.89 -1.12
C LEU A 204 14.32 -0.62 0.35
N TYR A 205 14.63 -1.65 1.11
CA TYR A 205 15.16 -1.50 2.46
C TYR A 205 16.57 -0.87 2.42
N ASP A 206 17.44 -1.37 1.56
CA ASP A 206 18.79 -0.80 1.36
C ASP A 206 18.75 0.65 0.88
N LEU A 207 17.75 1.00 0.04
CA LEU A 207 17.52 2.36 -0.43
C LEU A 207 16.76 3.25 0.58
N LYS A 208 16.41 2.72 1.76
CA LYS A 208 15.65 3.42 2.82
C LYS A 208 14.27 3.93 2.37
N VAL A 209 13.67 3.27 1.38
CA VAL A 209 12.29 3.54 0.94
C VAL A 209 11.30 2.90 1.90
N ILE A 210 11.62 1.70 2.40
CA ILE A 210 10.84 1.00 3.42
C ILE A 210 11.61 0.89 4.73
N ASP A 211 10.89 0.74 5.84
CA ASP A 211 11.49 0.69 7.19
C ASP A 211 11.69 -0.75 7.67
N LYS A 212 10.92 -1.69 7.15
CA LYS A 212 10.97 -3.07 7.61
C LYS A 212 10.54 -4.07 6.56
N ILE A 213 11.26 -5.21 6.52
CA ILE A 213 10.88 -6.40 5.76
C ILE A 213 10.18 -7.36 6.74
N ILE A 214 9.05 -7.89 6.34
CA ILE A 214 8.32 -8.94 7.06
C ILE A 214 8.53 -10.26 6.32
N GLU A 215 9.20 -11.21 6.95
CA GLU A 215 9.44 -12.54 6.38
C GLU A 215 8.12 -13.30 6.20
N GLU A 216 7.97 -13.98 5.08
CA GLU A 216 6.76 -14.73 4.74
C GLU A 216 6.89 -16.18 5.23
N SER A 217 6.50 -16.39 6.47
CA SER A 217 6.36 -17.69 7.13
C SER A 217 4.90 -17.91 7.55
N ASP A 218 4.60 -19.05 8.12
CA ASP A 218 3.28 -19.32 8.70
C ASP A 218 2.91 -18.34 9.82
N GLU A 219 3.91 -17.72 10.45
CA GLU A 219 3.76 -16.71 11.51
C GLU A 219 3.76 -15.26 10.98
N ALA A 220 3.75 -15.04 9.66
CA ALA A 220 3.89 -13.70 9.07
C ALA A 220 2.83 -12.71 9.58
N ALA A 221 1.59 -13.13 9.75
CA ALA A 221 0.51 -12.28 10.26
C ALA A 221 0.74 -11.91 11.74
N ASN A 222 1.17 -12.85 12.58
CA ASN A 222 1.49 -12.58 13.98
C ASN A 222 2.70 -11.65 14.09
N THR A 223 3.73 -11.87 13.29
CA THR A 223 4.90 -10.98 13.22
C THR A 223 4.47 -9.58 12.82
N LEU A 224 3.64 -9.46 11.78
CA LEU A 224 3.13 -8.17 11.32
C LEU A 224 2.27 -7.48 12.39
N LYS A 225 1.40 -8.21 13.09
CA LYS A 225 0.62 -7.70 14.24
C LYS A 225 1.53 -7.10 15.30
N CYS A 226 2.57 -7.82 15.71
CA CYS A 226 3.53 -7.36 16.72
C CYS A 226 4.26 -6.08 16.25
N GLU A 227 4.71 -6.04 15.00
CA GLU A 227 5.42 -4.88 14.47
C GLU A 227 4.51 -3.66 14.29
N ILE A 228 3.24 -3.86 13.91
CA ILE A 228 2.24 -2.78 13.88
C ILE A 228 2.06 -2.21 15.29
N CYS A 229 1.79 -3.04 16.29
CA CYS A 229 1.57 -2.58 17.66
C CYS A 229 2.79 -1.80 18.18
N LYS A 230 4.01 -2.35 18.00
CA LYS A 230 5.25 -1.70 18.41
C LYS A 230 5.43 -0.34 17.75
N ALA A 231 5.26 -0.25 16.44
CA ALA A 231 5.43 1.01 15.71
C ALA A 231 4.35 2.04 16.09
N ILE A 232 3.12 1.60 16.35
CA ILE A 232 2.05 2.49 16.81
C ILE A 232 2.35 3.01 18.21
N ASP A 233 2.81 2.17 19.13
CA ASP A 233 3.18 2.59 20.49
C ASP A 233 4.31 3.64 20.46
N GLU A 234 5.29 3.48 19.59
CA GLU A 234 6.36 4.47 19.37
C GLU A 234 5.80 5.80 18.81
N LEU A 235 4.96 5.72 17.79
CA LEU A 235 4.42 6.91 17.12
C LEU A 235 3.40 7.67 17.98
N LEU A 236 2.67 7.00 18.86
CA LEU A 236 1.72 7.63 19.79
C LEU A 236 2.42 8.46 20.89
N GLN A 237 3.74 8.35 21.05
CA GLN A 237 4.52 9.24 21.93
C GLN A 237 4.79 10.60 21.30
N LEU A 238 4.60 10.73 20.00
CA LEU A 238 4.83 11.98 19.25
C LEU A 238 3.60 12.87 19.31
N SER A 239 3.82 14.17 19.36
CA SER A 239 2.76 15.18 19.14
C SER A 239 2.27 15.18 17.70
N ASP A 240 1.12 15.78 17.45
CA ASP A 240 0.52 15.94 16.11
C ASP A 240 1.51 16.54 15.10
N GLU A 241 2.26 17.56 15.52
CA GLU A 241 3.24 18.24 14.68
C GLU A 241 4.48 17.38 14.42
N GLU A 242 4.92 16.62 15.41
CA GLU A 242 6.05 15.72 15.28
C GLU A 242 5.72 14.54 14.36
N LEU A 243 4.49 14.01 14.41
CA LEU A 243 4.03 12.97 13.47
C LEU A 243 4.10 13.42 12.01
N VAL A 244 3.65 14.66 11.73
CA VAL A 244 3.70 15.22 10.37
C VAL A 244 5.15 15.47 9.95
N LYS A 245 6.00 15.99 10.85
CA LYS A 245 7.43 16.21 10.58
C LYS A 245 8.19 14.90 10.35
N ASP A 246 7.92 13.88 11.16
CA ASP A 246 8.52 12.53 11.00
C ASP A 246 8.22 11.97 9.61
N ARG A 247 6.95 12.00 9.19
CA ARG A 247 6.52 11.57 7.86
C ARG A 247 7.17 12.40 6.75
N TYR A 248 7.16 13.72 6.86
CA TYR A 248 7.80 14.60 5.89
C TYR A 248 9.30 14.30 5.77
N ALA A 249 10.01 14.18 6.89
CA ALA A 249 11.44 13.91 6.91
C ALA A 249 11.77 12.56 6.27
N LYS A 250 10.96 11.51 6.53
CA LYS A 250 11.10 10.20 5.89
C LYS A 250 11.13 10.31 4.37
N PHE A 251 10.08 10.87 3.78
CA PHE A 251 9.98 10.97 2.31
C PHE A 251 11.00 11.94 1.73
N ARG A 252 11.35 13.00 2.46
CA ARG A 252 12.35 13.97 2.03
C ARG A 252 13.76 13.41 1.99
N ASN A 253 14.06 12.42 2.82
CA ASN A 253 15.37 11.77 2.91
C ASN A 253 15.53 10.57 1.95
N ILE A 254 14.50 10.20 1.20
CA ILE A 254 14.62 9.16 0.17
C ILE A 254 15.49 9.69 -0.98
N GLY A 255 16.51 8.91 -1.34
CA GLY A 255 17.45 9.25 -2.41
C GLY A 255 18.66 10.06 -1.92
N GLU A 256 19.84 9.46 -2.03
CA GLU A 256 21.11 10.12 -1.77
C GLU A 256 21.59 10.84 -3.03
N TYR A 257 22.01 12.09 -2.91
CA TYR A 257 22.64 12.83 -3.99
C TYR A 257 24.00 13.37 -3.53
N LYS A 258 25.00 13.32 -4.40
CA LYS A 258 26.27 14.00 -4.16
C LYS A 258 26.13 15.44 -4.63
N LYS A 259 26.42 16.40 -3.74
CA LYS A 259 26.69 17.77 -4.20
C LYS A 259 27.96 17.73 -5.04
N VAL A 260 27.85 18.12 -6.30
CA VAL A 260 28.98 18.33 -7.22
C VAL A 260 29.59 19.68 -6.90
#